data_2cd060972db04e8794ce21cb487e73bf
#
_entry.id   2cd060972db04e8794ce21cb487e73bf
#
_cell.length_a   1.000
_cell.length_b   1.000
_cell.length_c   1.000
_cell.angle_alpha   90.00
_cell.angle_beta   90.00
_cell.angle_gamma   90.00
#
_symmetry.space_group_name_H-M   'P 1'
#
loop_
_entity.id
_entity.type
_entity.pdbx_description
1 polymer ?
#
loop_
_entity_poly.entity_id
_entity_poly.type
_entity_poly.pdbx_seq_one_letter_code
_entity_poly.pdbx_strand_id
1 'polypeptide(L)'
;MKFLRTPFVPLIIALLAISVLSCKSKKLVQKPAPVETEATYAPKTTPAPKPAAAPTPAPAPAPSKPDYNFSNIQFEFNSAVLKTGSYQALDKAAAEMKKDKTVKFVLNGNSSAEGTDQRNMELSIERANSVKLYLVNSGVTGDNLNIKGLGESNPVADNKTEEGRVLNRRVEIKLAQ
;
A
#
# COMPACT_ATOMS: atom_id res chain seq x y z
N MET A 1 39.84 50.95 -9.89
CA MET A 1 40.60 50.34 -8.78
C MET A 1 40.00 50.78 -7.47
N LYS A 2 39.18 49.96 -6.81
CA LYS A 2 38.86 50.05 -5.37
C LYS A 2 38.40 48.67 -4.94
N PHE A 3 39.28 47.95 -4.26
CA PHE A 3 39.05 46.66 -3.59
C PHE A 3 38.22 46.91 -2.33
N LEU A 4 37.03 46.31 -2.26
CA LEU A 4 36.26 46.26 -1.02
C LEU A 4 36.52 44.91 -0.34
N ARG A 5 37.20 44.97 0.79
CA ARG A 5 37.46 43.86 1.69
C ARG A 5 36.19 43.53 2.48
N THR A 6 35.74 42.27 2.40
CA THR A 6 34.71 41.72 3.29
C THR A 6 35.36 41.23 4.59
N PRO A 7 34.80 41.51 5.77
CA PRO A 7 35.36 41.01 7.04
C PRO A 7 34.93 39.56 7.30
N PHE A 8 35.90 38.77 7.71
CA PHE A 8 35.75 37.43 8.29
C PHE A 8 34.93 37.52 9.59
N VAL A 9 33.85 36.72 9.70
CA VAL A 9 33.13 36.50 10.95
C VAL A 9 33.63 35.16 11.51
N PRO A 10 34.15 35.11 12.76
CA PRO A 10 34.61 33.86 13.35
C PRO A 10 33.40 33.00 13.80
N LEU A 11 33.49 31.74 13.43
CA LEU A 11 32.59 30.64 13.80
C LEU A 11 32.74 30.34 15.31
N ILE A 12 31.73 30.66 16.10
CA ILE A 12 31.64 30.24 17.52
C ILE A 12 31.01 28.85 17.52
N ILE A 13 31.85 27.85 17.79
CA ILE A 13 31.40 26.46 18.04
C ILE A 13 30.92 26.38 19.48
N ALA A 14 29.63 26.34 19.69
CA ALA A 14 29.02 26.02 20.97
C ALA A 14 28.89 24.49 21.10
N LEU A 15 29.73 23.90 21.93
CA LEU A 15 29.63 22.50 22.34
C LEU A 15 28.41 22.34 23.26
N LEU A 16 27.36 21.75 22.78
CA LEU A 16 26.19 21.32 23.59
C LEU A 16 26.44 19.88 24.04
N ALA A 17 26.78 19.70 25.31
CA ALA A 17 26.86 18.40 25.94
C ALA A 17 25.45 17.81 26.12
N ILE A 18 25.14 16.77 25.38
CA ILE A 18 23.91 16.02 25.55
C ILE A 18 24.12 14.96 26.63
N SER A 19 23.56 15.21 27.81
CA SER A 19 23.48 14.25 28.91
C SER A 19 22.44 13.15 28.55
N VAL A 20 22.94 11.96 28.28
CA VAL A 20 22.11 10.75 28.13
C VAL A 20 21.53 10.33 29.46
N LEU A 21 20.24 10.59 29.70
CA LEU A 21 19.50 10.03 30.83
C LEU A 21 19.16 8.57 30.49
N SER A 22 19.93 7.65 31.11
CA SER A 22 19.66 6.21 31.06
C SER A 22 18.42 5.87 31.89
N CYS A 23 17.28 5.64 31.25
CA CYS A 23 16.10 5.05 31.89
C CYS A 23 16.30 3.54 32.07
N LYS A 24 16.67 3.12 33.29
CA LYS A 24 16.61 1.72 33.72
C LYS A 24 15.15 1.29 33.85
N SER A 25 14.66 0.51 32.91
CA SER A 25 13.37 -0.20 33.02
C SER A 25 13.51 -1.31 34.06
N LYS A 26 12.83 -1.15 35.20
CA LYS A 26 12.67 -2.22 36.20
C LYS A 26 11.75 -3.30 35.62
N LYS A 27 12.28 -4.49 35.42
CA LYS A 27 11.48 -5.71 35.20
C LYS A 27 10.68 -5.98 36.47
N LEU A 28 9.36 -5.88 36.40
CA LEU A 28 8.45 -6.44 37.41
C LEU A 28 8.42 -7.96 37.21
N VAL A 29 9.10 -8.65 38.10
CA VAL A 29 8.95 -10.10 38.25
C VAL A 29 7.63 -10.33 38.98
N GLN A 30 6.63 -10.81 38.27
CA GLN A 30 5.38 -11.27 38.84
C GLN A 30 5.59 -12.68 39.39
N LYS A 31 5.59 -12.81 40.71
CA LYS A 31 5.65 -14.07 41.46
C LYS A 31 4.34 -14.83 41.23
N PRO A 32 4.36 -16.10 40.80
CA PRO A 32 3.12 -16.87 40.73
C PRO A 32 2.65 -17.25 42.16
N ALA A 33 1.38 -17.03 42.41
CA ALA A 33 0.70 -17.45 43.62
C ALA A 33 0.50 -18.98 43.62
N PRO A 34 0.54 -19.64 44.77
CA PRO A 34 0.31 -21.08 44.86
C PRO A 34 -1.19 -21.40 44.65
N VAL A 35 -1.48 -22.31 43.76
CA VAL A 35 -2.81 -22.90 43.63
C VAL A 35 -2.86 -24.07 44.62
N GLU A 36 -3.68 -23.91 45.63
CA GLU A 36 -4.07 -24.98 46.54
C GLU A 36 -5.32 -25.69 46.01
N THR A 37 -5.25 -26.97 46.08
CA THR A 37 -6.27 -27.94 46.54
C THR A 37 -7.12 -28.58 45.46
N GLU A 38 -6.78 -29.85 45.36
CA GLU A 38 -7.52 -30.99 44.83
C GLU A 38 -9.01 -30.99 45.18
N ALA A 39 -9.84 -31.14 44.17
CA ALA A 39 -11.15 -31.75 44.33
C ALA A 39 -11.22 -32.95 43.38
N THR A 40 -11.07 -34.11 43.99
CA THR A 40 -11.28 -35.44 43.41
C THR A 40 -12.67 -35.52 42.81
N TYR A 41 -12.79 -35.48 41.47
CA TYR A 41 -14.02 -35.83 40.76
C TYR A 41 -13.81 -37.15 40.02
N ALA A 42 -14.51 -38.19 40.52
CA ALA A 42 -14.52 -39.49 39.91
C ALA A 42 -15.07 -39.46 38.47
N PRO A 43 -14.47 -40.16 37.52
CA PRO A 43 -14.95 -40.12 36.14
C PRO A 43 -16.21 -41.01 36.01
N LYS A 44 -17.35 -40.35 35.74
CA LYS A 44 -18.56 -41.03 35.30
C LYS A 44 -18.36 -41.34 33.80
N THR A 45 -18.14 -42.60 33.49
CA THR A 45 -18.03 -43.12 32.13
C THR A 45 -19.35 -42.98 31.41
N THR A 46 -19.45 -41.94 30.56
CA THR A 46 -20.50 -41.84 29.53
C THR A 46 -19.92 -42.44 28.24
N PRO A 47 -20.64 -43.33 27.53
CA PRO A 47 -20.14 -43.91 26.28
C PRO A 47 -19.91 -42.82 25.24
N ALA A 48 -18.73 -42.81 24.63
CA ALA A 48 -18.38 -41.88 23.57
C ALA A 48 -19.36 -42.02 22.38
N PRO A 49 -19.93 -40.92 21.85
CA PRO A 49 -20.67 -40.98 20.62
C PRO A 49 -19.73 -41.36 19.46
N LYS A 50 -20.20 -42.31 18.66
CA LYS A 50 -19.57 -42.80 17.43
C LYS A 50 -19.18 -41.58 16.56
N PRO A 51 -17.95 -41.50 16.03
CA PRO A 51 -17.56 -40.38 15.17
C PRO A 51 -18.50 -40.30 13.98
N ALA A 52 -19.27 -39.22 13.89
CA ALA A 52 -19.99 -38.85 12.67
C ALA A 52 -18.96 -38.64 11.56
N ALA A 53 -19.17 -39.26 10.42
CA ALA A 53 -18.32 -39.05 9.24
C ALA A 53 -18.19 -37.55 8.94
N ALA A 54 -16.97 -37.07 8.86
CA ALA A 54 -16.70 -35.69 8.47
C ALA A 54 -17.35 -35.43 7.11
N PRO A 55 -18.02 -34.27 6.93
CA PRO A 55 -18.59 -33.93 5.62
C PRO A 55 -17.48 -33.90 4.59
N THR A 56 -17.67 -34.63 3.51
CA THR A 56 -16.77 -34.60 2.33
C THR A 56 -16.59 -33.13 1.90
N PRO A 57 -15.36 -32.64 1.77
CA PRO A 57 -15.13 -31.26 1.29
C PRO A 57 -15.83 -31.08 -0.06
N ALA A 58 -16.67 -30.04 -0.17
CA ALA A 58 -17.27 -29.66 -1.45
C ALA A 58 -16.18 -29.45 -2.50
N PRO A 59 -16.35 -29.86 -3.75
CA PRO A 59 -15.37 -29.64 -4.80
C PRO A 59 -15.03 -28.13 -4.88
N ALA A 60 -13.74 -27.81 -4.88
CA ALA A 60 -13.29 -26.44 -5.07
C ALA A 60 -13.89 -25.89 -6.38
N PRO A 61 -14.42 -24.65 -6.40
CA PRO A 61 -14.96 -24.07 -7.62
C PRO A 61 -13.90 -24.06 -8.71
N ALA A 62 -14.31 -24.46 -9.93
CA ALA A 62 -13.42 -24.46 -11.09
C ALA A 62 -12.80 -23.06 -11.29
N PRO A 63 -11.52 -22.94 -11.71
CA PRO A 63 -10.87 -21.66 -11.91
C PRO A 63 -11.66 -20.83 -12.94
N SER A 64 -12.21 -19.71 -12.49
CA SER A 64 -12.88 -18.76 -13.35
C SER A 64 -11.87 -18.05 -14.25
N LYS A 65 -12.26 -17.71 -15.49
CA LYS A 65 -11.43 -16.88 -16.37
C LYS A 65 -11.11 -15.54 -15.68
N PRO A 66 -9.88 -15.01 -15.81
CA PRO A 66 -9.54 -13.73 -15.22
C PRO A 66 -10.40 -12.59 -15.76
N ASP A 67 -10.83 -11.68 -14.87
CA ASP A 67 -11.52 -10.43 -15.24
C ASP A 67 -10.52 -9.28 -15.18
N TYR A 68 -10.16 -8.74 -16.34
CA TYR A 68 -9.22 -7.62 -16.46
C TYR A 68 -9.90 -6.26 -16.62
N ASN A 69 -11.18 -6.15 -16.26
CA ASN A 69 -11.88 -4.88 -16.19
C ASN A 69 -11.67 -4.25 -14.80
N PHE A 70 -10.66 -3.41 -14.69
CA PHE A 70 -10.26 -2.80 -13.43
C PHE A 70 -10.83 -1.38 -13.29
N SER A 71 -11.26 -1.05 -12.07
CA SER A 71 -11.64 0.31 -11.70
C SER A 71 -10.41 1.22 -11.65
N ASN A 72 -10.62 2.52 -11.89
CA ASN A 72 -9.57 3.52 -11.76
C ASN A 72 -9.08 3.63 -10.30
N ILE A 73 -7.78 3.72 -10.14
CA ILE A 73 -7.12 3.89 -8.85
C ILE A 73 -6.92 5.38 -8.60
N GLN A 74 -7.50 5.92 -7.54
CA GLN A 74 -7.50 7.35 -7.24
C GLN A 74 -6.46 7.75 -6.19
N PHE A 75 -6.03 9.01 -6.26
CA PHE A 75 -4.96 9.58 -5.45
C PHE A 75 -5.38 10.87 -4.76
N GLU A 76 -4.67 11.20 -3.68
CA GLU A 76 -4.81 12.47 -3.00
C GLU A 76 -4.25 13.63 -3.85
N PHE A 77 -4.66 14.85 -3.49
CA PHE A 77 -4.18 16.05 -4.17
C PHE A 77 -2.65 16.19 -4.07
N ASN A 78 -2.03 16.56 -5.17
CA ASN A 78 -0.57 16.78 -5.31
C ASN A 78 0.29 15.65 -4.66
N SER A 79 -0.18 14.42 -4.74
CA SER A 79 0.45 13.28 -4.05
C SER A 79 0.31 12.00 -4.86
N ALA A 80 1.24 11.07 -4.63
CA ALA A 80 1.17 9.68 -5.06
C ALA A 80 0.62 8.75 -3.96
N VAL A 81 0.00 9.30 -2.91
CA VAL A 81 -0.69 8.56 -1.86
C VAL A 81 -2.06 8.11 -2.37
N LEU A 82 -2.32 6.82 -2.25
CA LEU A 82 -3.57 6.18 -2.63
C LEU A 82 -4.73 6.63 -1.74
N LYS A 83 -5.89 6.92 -2.34
CA LYS A 83 -7.12 7.08 -1.56
C LYS A 83 -7.55 5.74 -0.95
N THR A 84 -8.11 5.78 0.25
CA THR A 84 -8.53 4.57 0.99
C THR A 84 -9.44 3.67 0.16
N GLY A 85 -10.38 4.23 -0.60
CA GLY A 85 -11.28 3.47 -1.48
C GLY A 85 -10.60 2.73 -2.63
N SER A 86 -9.33 3.05 -2.95
CA SER A 86 -8.58 2.41 -4.03
C SER A 86 -7.96 1.06 -3.65
N TYR A 87 -7.78 0.79 -2.36
CA TYR A 87 -7.13 -0.45 -1.92
C TYR A 87 -7.93 -1.70 -2.31
N GLN A 88 -9.25 -1.67 -2.16
CA GLN A 88 -10.11 -2.79 -2.57
C GLN A 88 -10.01 -3.08 -4.08
N ALA A 89 -9.95 -2.03 -4.90
CA ALA A 89 -9.78 -2.17 -6.35
C ALA A 89 -8.41 -2.77 -6.69
N LEU A 90 -7.35 -2.38 -5.97
CA LEU A 90 -6.01 -2.94 -6.14
C LEU A 90 -5.92 -4.39 -5.70
N ASP A 91 -6.56 -4.76 -4.60
CA ASP A 91 -6.62 -6.17 -4.14
C ASP A 91 -7.31 -7.06 -5.17
N LYS A 92 -8.47 -6.60 -5.72
CA LYS A 92 -9.14 -7.30 -6.81
C LYS A 92 -8.23 -7.42 -8.03
N ALA A 93 -7.57 -6.35 -8.44
CA ALA A 93 -6.66 -6.37 -9.58
C ALA A 93 -5.51 -7.37 -9.37
N ALA A 94 -4.87 -7.34 -8.19
CA ALA A 94 -3.80 -8.27 -7.86
C ALA A 94 -4.28 -9.75 -7.88
N ALA A 95 -5.47 -10.02 -7.37
CA ALA A 95 -6.06 -11.36 -7.38
C ALA A 95 -6.30 -11.87 -8.81
N GLU A 96 -6.85 -11.03 -9.69
CA GLU A 96 -7.10 -11.39 -11.08
C GLU A 96 -5.80 -11.56 -11.89
N MET A 97 -4.83 -10.67 -11.71
CA MET A 97 -3.52 -10.74 -12.40
C MET A 97 -2.73 -11.99 -12.01
N LYS A 98 -2.87 -12.49 -10.79
CA LYS A 98 -2.19 -13.71 -10.33
C LYS A 98 -2.75 -14.99 -10.95
N LYS A 99 -3.95 -14.96 -11.53
CA LYS A 99 -4.53 -16.14 -12.21
C LYS A 99 -3.81 -16.49 -13.51
N ASP A 100 -3.28 -15.47 -14.20
CA ASP A 100 -2.48 -15.66 -15.42
C ASP A 100 -1.23 -14.77 -15.37
N LYS A 101 -0.09 -15.40 -15.14
CA LYS A 101 1.21 -14.73 -15.01
C LYS A 101 1.87 -14.39 -16.35
N THR A 102 1.25 -14.72 -17.48
CA THR A 102 1.80 -14.43 -18.81
C THR A 102 1.32 -13.09 -19.36
N VAL A 103 0.21 -12.57 -18.81
CA VAL A 103 -0.42 -11.33 -19.25
C VAL A 103 0.37 -10.13 -18.75
N LYS A 104 0.58 -9.17 -19.65
CA LYS A 104 1.26 -7.91 -19.34
C LYS A 104 0.25 -6.76 -19.27
N PHE A 105 0.54 -5.81 -18.39
CA PHE A 105 -0.31 -4.65 -18.14
C PHE A 105 0.47 -3.35 -18.28
N VAL A 106 -0.25 -2.28 -18.65
CA VAL A 106 0.26 -0.91 -18.62
C VAL A 106 -0.48 -0.12 -17.54
N LEU A 107 0.27 0.52 -16.67
CA LEU A 107 -0.21 1.40 -15.61
C LEU A 107 -0.12 2.85 -16.12
N ASN A 108 -1.23 3.38 -16.60
CA ASN A 108 -1.32 4.73 -17.13
C ASN A 108 -1.58 5.73 -16.00
N GLY A 109 -0.55 6.44 -15.55
CA GLY A 109 -0.68 7.49 -14.55
C GLY A 109 -1.18 8.79 -15.15
N ASN A 110 -2.10 9.45 -14.46
CA ASN A 110 -2.70 10.73 -14.86
C ASN A 110 -2.68 11.72 -13.69
N SER A 111 -2.65 13.01 -14.01
CA SER A 111 -2.82 14.12 -13.08
C SER A 111 -4.01 14.99 -13.47
N SER A 112 -4.43 15.86 -12.55
CA SER A 112 -5.27 17.01 -12.86
C SER A 112 -4.43 18.14 -13.45
N ALA A 113 -5.05 19.09 -14.16
CA ALA A 113 -4.38 20.25 -14.76
C ALA A 113 -4.14 21.35 -13.72
N GLU A 114 -3.38 21.03 -12.68
CA GLU A 114 -2.98 21.96 -11.61
C GLU A 114 -1.46 21.95 -11.50
N GLY A 115 -0.84 23.12 -11.62
CA GLY A 115 0.61 23.25 -11.61
C GLY A 115 1.22 23.34 -13.00
N THR A 116 2.44 22.82 -13.18
CA THR A 116 3.14 22.81 -14.47
C THR A 116 3.06 21.44 -15.14
N ASP A 117 3.10 21.43 -16.47
CA ASP A 117 3.11 20.19 -17.28
C ASP A 117 4.21 19.23 -16.80
N GLN A 118 5.41 19.76 -16.50
CA GLN A 118 6.53 18.97 -16.00
C GLN A 118 6.17 18.29 -14.67
N ARG A 119 5.65 19.05 -13.70
CA ARG A 119 5.26 18.49 -12.39
C ARG A 119 4.13 17.48 -12.54
N ASN A 120 3.17 17.75 -13.40
CA ASN A 120 2.07 16.83 -13.68
C ASN A 120 2.56 15.53 -14.33
N MET A 121 3.55 15.61 -15.22
CA MET A 121 4.18 14.43 -15.79
C MET A 121 4.90 13.60 -14.72
N GLU A 122 5.74 14.22 -13.88
CA GLU A 122 6.44 13.57 -12.78
C GLU A 122 5.44 12.89 -11.81
N LEU A 123 4.40 13.62 -11.38
CA LEU A 123 3.39 13.12 -10.46
C LEU A 123 2.61 11.93 -11.05
N SER A 124 2.34 11.95 -12.35
CA SER A 124 1.67 10.83 -13.03
C SER A 124 2.54 9.56 -13.01
N ILE A 125 3.84 9.69 -13.19
CA ILE A 125 4.81 8.58 -13.09
C ILE A 125 4.91 8.09 -11.65
N GLU A 126 5.00 8.99 -10.67
CA GLU A 126 5.03 8.65 -9.23
C GLU A 126 3.80 7.82 -8.82
N ARG A 127 2.61 8.22 -9.29
CA ARG A 127 1.35 7.49 -9.05
C ARG A 127 1.36 6.07 -9.65
N ALA A 128 1.78 5.96 -10.90
CA ALA A 128 1.90 4.66 -11.56
C ALA A 128 2.91 3.74 -10.85
N ASN A 129 4.02 4.31 -10.33
CA ASN A 129 4.99 3.58 -9.50
C ASN A 129 4.38 3.09 -8.18
N SER A 130 3.56 3.92 -7.51
CA SER A 130 2.88 3.52 -6.27
C SER A 130 1.95 2.33 -6.50
N VAL A 131 1.19 2.33 -7.61
CA VAL A 131 0.35 1.18 -8.00
C VAL A 131 1.20 -0.04 -8.30
N LYS A 132 2.28 0.10 -9.09
CA LYS A 132 3.20 -1.00 -9.38
C LYS A 132 3.76 -1.62 -8.11
N LEU A 133 4.24 -0.78 -7.18
CA LEU A 133 4.79 -1.25 -5.92
C LEU A 133 3.76 -2.03 -5.10
N TYR A 134 2.53 -1.53 -5.03
CA TYR A 134 1.44 -2.21 -4.35
C TYR A 134 1.15 -3.59 -4.94
N LEU A 135 1.01 -3.67 -6.27
CA LEU A 135 0.73 -4.93 -6.99
C LEU A 135 1.87 -5.94 -6.83
N VAL A 136 3.13 -5.49 -6.89
CA VAL A 136 4.31 -6.35 -6.66
C VAL A 136 4.32 -6.89 -5.23
N ASN A 137 4.08 -6.04 -4.23
CA ASN A 137 3.98 -6.46 -2.84
C ASN A 137 2.81 -7.43 -2.59
N SER A 138 1.76 -7.35 -3.44
CA SER A 138 0.63 -8.29 -3.43
C SER A 138 0.90 -9.57 -4.21
N GLY A 139 2.12 -9.76 -4.74
CA GLY A 139 2.58 -10.99 -5.42
C GLY A 139 2.37 -11.02 -6.93
N VAL A 140 2.11 -9.88 -7.58
CA VAL A 140 2.11 -9.78 -9.05
C VAL A 140 3.55 -9.65 -9.56
N THR A 141 3.87 -10.30 -10.69
CA THR A 141 5.19 -10.23 -11.31
C THR A 141 5.47 -8.83 -11.85
N GLY A 142 6.53 -8.17 -11.34
CA GLY A 142 6.87 -6.79 -11.69
C GLY A 142 7.21 -6.56 -13.16
N ASP A 143 7.76 -7.58 -13.85
CA ASP A 143 8.10 -7.53 -15.28
C ASP A 143 6.87 -7.49 -16.19
N ASN A 144 5.71 -7.86 -15.66
CA ASN A 144 4.44 -7.78 -16.36
C ASN A 144 3.75 -6.40 -16.20
N LEU A 145 4.34 -5.48 -15.45
CA LEU A 145 3.77 -4.17 -15.13
C LEU A 145 4.63 -3.06 -15.75
N ASN A 146 4.18 -2.51 -16.88
CA ASN A 146 4.80 -1.36 -17.52
C ASN A 146 4.17 -0.06 -17.00
N ILE A 147 4.98 0.99 -16.83
CA ILE A 147 4.53 2.30 -16.37
C ILE A 147 4.51 3.26 -17.55
N LYS A 148 3.46 4.08 -17.62
CA LYS A 148 3.34 5.20 -18.53
C LYS A 148 2.77 6.41 -17.81
N GLY A 149 3.56 7.49 -17.72
CA GLY A 149 3.08 8.80 -17.28
C GLY A 149 2.39 9.51 -18.44
N LEU A 150 1.23 10.09 -18.18
CA LEU A 150 0.46 10.86 -19.15
C LEU A 150 0.28 12.31 -18.71
N GLY A 151 0.75 12.68 -17.50
CA GLY A 151 0.53 14.03 -16.97
C GLY A 151 -0.96 14.36 -16.96
N GLU A 152 -1.28 15.56 -17.41
CA GLU A 152 -2.66 16.05 -17.54
C GLU A 152 -3.25 15.87 -18.94
N SER A 153 -2.54 15.25 -19.88
CA SER A 153 -2.91 15.19 -21.29
C SER A 153 -4.14 14.32 -21.61
N ASN A 154 -4.59 13.51 -20.64
CA ASN A 154 -5.69 12.56 -20.85
C ASN A 154 -6.80 12.70 -19.80
N PRO A 155 -7.50 13.84 -19.75
CA PRO A 155 -8.56 14.08 -18.78
C PRO A 155 -9.80 13.20 -19.08
N VAL A 156 -10.45 12.67 -18.03
CA VAL A 156 -11.75 11.95 -18.11
C VAL A 156 -12.88 12.81 -17.59
N ALA A 157 -12.57 13.96 -16.98
CA ALA A 157 -13.56 14.91 -16.47
C ALA A 157 -13.01 16.34 -16.56
N ASP A 158 -13.89 17.33 -16.38
CA ASP A 158 -13.55 18.75 -16.50
C ASP A 158 -12.57 19.18 -15.39
N ASN A 159 -11.39 19.66 -15.76
CA ASN A 159 -10.37 20.19 -14.84
C ASN A 159 -10.76 21.53 -14.17
N LYS A 160 -11.83 22.19 -14.62
CA LYS A 160 -12.30 23.44 -14.02
C LYS A 160 -13.01 23.22 -12.68
N THR A 161 -13.55 22.01 -12.44
CA THR A 161 -14.22 21.66 -11.20
C THR A 161 -13.34 20.78 -10.31
N GLU A 162 -13.50 20.87 -8.97
CA GLU A 162 -12.73 20.02 -8.07
C GLU A 162 -13.13 18.54 -8.23
N GLU A 163 -14.41 18.26 -8.45
CA GLU A 163 -14.93 16.91 -8.68
C GLU A 163 -14.27 16.29 -9.91
N GLY A 164 -14.15 17.05 -10.98
CA GLY A 164 -13.48 16.60 -12.21
C GLY A 164 -11.98 16.39 -12.01
N ARG A 165 -11.30 17.29 -11.30
CA ARG A 165 -9.88 17.12 -10.96
C ARG A 165 -9.64 15.87 -10.11
N VAL A 166 -10.53 15.57 -9.15
CA VAL A 166 -10.47 14.33 -8.36
C VAL A 166 -10.50 13.10 -9.27
N LEU A 167 -11.37 13.08 -10.28
CA LEU A 167 -11.46 11.97 -11.24
C LEU A 167 -10.22 11.87 -12.13
N ASN A 168 -9.58 13.00 -12.44
CA ASN A 168 -8.37 13.03 -13.25
C ASN A 168 -7.12 12.55 -12.50
N ARG A 169 -7.07 12.67 -11.17
CA ARG A 169 -5.98 12.17 -10.31
C ARG A 169 -6.07 10.64 -10.14
N ARG A 170 -5.72 9.89 -11.21
CA ARG A 170 -5.93 8.44 -11.26
C ARG A 170 -4.79 7.66 -11.93
N VAL A 171 -4.79 6.37 -11.70
CA VAL A 171 -4.07 5.39 -12.53
C VAL A 171 -5.07 4.42 -13.14
N GLU A 172 -4.95 4.21 -14.43
CA GLU A 172 -5.71 3.19 -15.18
C GLU A 172 -4.82 1.98 -15.41
N ILE A 173 -5.37 0.80 -15.16
CA ILE A 173 -4.70 -0.47 -15.43
C ILE A 173 -5.28 -1.04 -16.72
N LYS A 174 -4.47 -1.19 -17.75
CA LYS A 174 -4.88 -1.69 -19.08
C LYS A 174 -4.04 -2.90 -19.47
N LEU A 175 -4.60 -3.77 -20.31
CA LEU A 175 -3.82 -4.81 -20.97
C LEU A 175 -2.75 -4.17 -21.88
N ALA A 176 -1.52 -4.69 -21.84
CA ALA A 176 -0.51 -4.31 -22.81
C ALA A 176 -0.88 -4.92 -24.17
N GLN A 177 -0.86 -4.07 -25.19
CA GLN A 177 -1.04 -4.49 -26.60
C GLN A 177 0.26 -5.01 -27.19
#